data_3310846f2a3182cae9ceb6aca1086a25
#
_entry.id   3310846f2a3182cae9ceb6aca1086a25
#
_cell.length_a   1.000
_cell.length_b   1.000
_cell.length_c   1.000
_cell.angle_alpha   90.00
_cell.angle_beta   90.00
_cell.angle_gamma   90.00
#
_symmetry.space_group_name_H-M   'P 1'
#
loop_
_entity.id
_entity.type
_entity.pdbx_description
1 polymer ?
#
loop_
_entity_poly.entity_id
_entity_poly.type
_entity_poly.pdbx_seq_one_letter_code
_entity_poly.pdbx_strand_id
1 'polypeptide(L)'
;MTKKVYLSPSDQTNNRYAYGNTTEDVQCGKIAEACRVALVRCGIEVKVGQYDTMANRCAASNAFGADLHVPIHTNAFNGQVRGTRMFCYSSNGEGMKACKSIFAVVAPLTPGTSENIKVNSELYEVRVPAAPTAYIECEFHDNAESAKWIVEHTSEIGEAIAHGICNYFGITYKAEEEPKPQPAPSKKSVDELAREVVRGEWGNGSDRRIRLTQAGYDYDAVQKRVNEILTCASAPAKKSIDELAREVIRGEWGNGSDRRVRLTQAGYDYDAVQNRVNEILR
;
A
#
# COMPACT_ATOMS: atom_id res chain seq x y z
N MET A 1 28.16 -18.79 4.32
CA MET A 1 27.23 -19.14 3.23
C MET A 1 25.87 -18.55 3.55
N THR A 2 25.13 -18.07 2.55
CA THR A 2 23.75 -17.59 2.72
C THR A 2 22.85 -18.76 3.12
N LYS A 3 22.03 -18.56 4.14
CA LYS A 3 21.05 -19.57 4.58
C LYS A 3 19.90 -19.66 3.58
N LYS A 4 19.37 -20.87 3.41
CA LYS A 4 18.29 -21.20 2.49
C LYS A 4 17.08 -21.74 3.24
N VAL A 5 15.93 -21.17 3.04
CA VAL A 5 14.66 -21.58 3.67
C VAL A 5 13.65 -21.95 2.58
N TYR A 6 13.03 -23.12 2.71
CA TYR A 6 11.91 -23.51 1.90
C TYR A 6 10.61 -23.36 2.70
N LEU A 7 9.74 -22.48 2.26
CA LEU A 7 8.40 -22.29 2.82
C LEU A 7 7.40 -23.13 2.05
N SER A 8 6.64 -23.96 2.75
CA SER A 8 5.64 -24.86 2.18
C SER A 8 4.25 -24.52 2.74
N PRO A 9 3.60 -23.44 2.25
CA PRO A 9 2.25 -23.11 2.71
C PRO A 9 1.24 -24.16 2.28
N SER A 10 0.21 -24.36 3.12
CA SER A 10 -0.90 -25.27 2.84
C SER A 10 -1.56 -24.96 1.48
N ASP A 11 -1.97 -26.04 0.80
CA ASP A 11 -2.75 -26.00 -0.44
C ASP A 11 -4.18 -26.55 -0.25
N GLN A 12 -4.66 -26.61 0.99
CA GLN A 12 -5.95 -27.18 1.35
C GLN A 12 -7.10 -26.22 1.03
N THR A 13 -7.56 -26.22 -0.21
CA THR A 13 -8.60 -25.33 -0.75
C THR A 13 -10.00 -25.58 -0.15
N ASN A 14 -10.23 -26.75 0.44
CA ASN A 14 -11.50 -27.14 1.04
C ASN A 14 -11.63 -26.79 2.53
N ASN A 15 -10.54 -26.43 3.18
CA ASN A 15 -10.52 -26.06 4.58
C ASN A 15 -11.00 -24.62 4.75
N ARG A 16 -12.31 -24.46 4.95
CA ARG A 16 -12.96 -23.16 5.08
C ARG A 16 -12.76 -22.60 6.49
N TYR A 17 -12.50 -21.31 6.55
CA TYR A 17 -12.43 -20.57 7.80
C TYR A 17 -13.82 -20.25 8.35
N ALA A 18 -13.95 -20.24 9.67
CA ALA A 18 -15.16 -19.79 10.35
C ALA A 18 -15.40 -18.27 10.21
N TYR A 19 -14.50 -17.53 9.58
CA TYR A 19 -14.61 -16.09 9.33
C TYR A 19 -13.99 -15.72 7.97
N GLY A 20 -14.54 -14.68 7.30
CA GLY A 20 -13.91 -14.02 6.15
C GLY A 20 -14.16 -14.69 4.79
N ASN A 21 -15.03 -15.73 4.71
CA ASN A 21 -15.31 -16.47 3.47
C ASN A 21 -14.04 -16.85 2.67
N THR A 22 -13.05 -17.37 3.37
CA THR A 22 -11.73 -17.73 2.86
C THR A 22 -11.37 -19.17 3.21
N THR A 23 -10.23 -19.63 2.77
CA THR A 23 -9.73 -20.99 2.93
C THR A 23 -8.29 -20.99 3.47
N GLU A 24 -7.83 -22.15 3.95
CA GLU A 24 -6.51 -22.34 4.53
C GLU A 24 -5.40 -21.99 3.52
N ASP A 25 -5.49 -22.49 2.31
CA ASP A 25 -4.52 -22.24 1.25
C ASP A 25 -4.32 -20.72 0.99
N VAL A 26 -5.41 -19.97 0.95
CA VAL A 26 -5.37 -18.51 0.71
C VAL A 26 -4.64 -17.78 1.85
N GLN A 27 -4.96 -18.11 3.11
CA GLN A 27 -4.35 -17.41 4.23
C GLN A 27 -2.91 -17.86 4.48
N CYS A 28 -2.63 -19.17 4.39
CA CYS A 28 -1.27 -19.69 4.50
C CYS A 28 -0.35 -19.17 3.39
N GLY A 29 -0.87 -18.98 2.17
CA GLY A 29 -0.14 -18.33 1.08
C GLY A 29 0.25 -16.88 1.40
N LYS A 30 -0.65 -16.09 1.99
CA LYS A 30 -0.35 -14.71 2.43
C LYS A 30 0.68 -14.68 3.55
N ILE A 31 0.56 -15.57 4.54
CA ILE A 31 1.52 -15.70 5.65
C ILE A 31 2.91 -16.05 5.10
N ALA A 32 2.98 -17.02 4.17
CA ALA A 32 4.23 -17.44 3.56
C ALA A 32 4.89 -16.32 2.74
N GLU A 33 4.11 -15.53 2.01
CA GLU A 33 4.63 -14.39 1.26
C GLU A 33 5.19 -13.30 2.17
N ALA A 34 4.49 -12.95 3.25
CA ALA A 34 5.00 -12.02 4.25
C ALA A 34 6.31 -12.53 4.90
N CYS A 35 6.34 -13.83 5.25
CA CYS A 35 7.53 -14.47 5.78
C CYS A 35 8.69 -14.42 4.78
N ARG A 36 8.43 -14.72 3.50
CA ARG A 36 9.43 -14.64 2.42
C ARG A 36 10.03 -13.23 2.31
N VAL A 37 9.19 -12.22 2.28
CA VAL A 37 9.65 -10.82 2.17
C VAL A 37 10.56 -10.46 3.35
N ALA A 38 10.14 -10.81 4.57
CA ALA A 38 10.92 -10.58 5.79
C ALA A 38 12.27 -11.31 5.80
N LEU A 39 12.30 -12.58 5.40
CA LEU A 39 13.53 -13.38 5.33
C LEU A 39 14.50 -12.84 4.28
N VAL A 40 14.01 -12.46 3.10
CA VAL A 40 14.84 -11.85 2.05
C VAL A 40 15.44 -10.53 2.54
N ARG A 41 14.67 -9.71 3.24
CA ARG A 41 15.15 -8.48 3.89
C ARG A 41 16.27 -8.75 4.90
N CYS A 42 16.27 -9.92 5.55
CA CYS A 42 17.31 -10.39 6.45
C CYS A 42 18.50 -11.07 5.75
N GLY A 43 18.50 -11.16 4.42
CA GLY A 43 19.60 -11.75 3.62
C GLY A 43 19.54 -13.28 3.53
N ILE A 44 18.37 -13.88 3.75
CA ILE A 44 18.13 -15.32 3.62
C ILE A 44 17.55 -15.59 2.21
N GLU A 45 18.05 -16.63 1.55
CA GLU A 45 17.51 -17.08 0.28
C GLU A 45 16.26 -17.95 0.52
N VAL A 46 15.15 -17.63 -0.15
CA VAL A 46 13.86 -18.27 0.12
C VAL A 46 13.23 -18.81 -1.16
N LYS A 47 12.72 -20.02 -1.08
CA LYS A 47 11.83 -20.60 -2.08
C LYS A 47 10.49 -20.92 -1.43
N VAL A 48 9.40 -20.58 -2.12
CA VAL A 48 8.02 -20.90 -1.69
C VAL A 48 7.48 -21.96 -2.65
N GLY A 49 6.90 -23.02 -2.11
CA GLY A 49 6.20 -24.06 -2.86
C GLY A 49 4.78 -24.23 -2.37
N GLN A 50 3.80 -23.99 -3.26
CA GLN A 50 2.38 -24.15 -3.00
C GLN A 50 1.70 -24.73 -4.25
N TYR A 51 0.51 -25.32 -4.08
CA TYR A 51 -0.29 -25.91 -5.17
C TYR A 51 0.42 -27.03 -5.94
N ASP A 52 1.21 -27.84 -5.20
CA ASP A 52 1.83 -29.04 -5.72
C ASP A 52 1.71 -30.18 -4.68
N THR A 53 1.97 -31.41 -5.08
CA THR A 53 1.92 -32.51 -4.12
C THR A 53 2.95 -32.37 -3.03
N MET A 54 2.67 -32.84 -1.81
CA MET A 54 3.64 -32.86 -0.71
C MET A 54 4.97 -33.51 -1.10
N ALA A 55 4.91 -34.56 -1.95
CA ALA A 55 6.11 -35.25 -2.45
C ALA A 55 6.97 -34.31 -3.32
N ASN A 56 6.35 -33.58 -4.24
CA ASN A 56 7.06 -32.64 -5.10
C ASN A 56 7.60 -31.45 -4.31
N ARG A 57 6.86 -30.93 -3.32
CA ARG A 57 7.34 -29.86 -2.42
C ARG A 57 8.57 -30.31 -1.63
N CYS A 58 8.55 -31.51 -1.06
CA CYS A 58 9.72 -32.07 -0.37
C CYS A 58 10.91 -32.26 -1.33
N ALA A 59 10.67 -32.81 -2.53
CA ALA A 59 11.70 -32.94 -3.54
C ALA A 59 12.29 -31.60 -3.99
N ALA A 60 11.44 -30.57 -4.15
CA ALA A 60 11.87 -29.22 -4.49
C ALA A 60 12.67 -28.55 -3.37
N SER A 61 12.31 -28.80 -2.10
CA SER A 61 13.08 -28.38 -0.93
C SER A 61 14.48 -28.99 -0.91
N ASN A 62 14.57 -30.32 -1.16
CA ASN A 62 15.83 -31.05 -1.23
C ASN A 62 16.70 -30.57 -2.40
N ALA A 63 16.12 -30.38 -3.59
CA ALA A 63 16.83 -29.87 -4.77
C ALA A 63 17.31 -28.42 -4.60
N PHE A 64 16.58 -27.61 -3.84
CA PHE A 64 16.97 -26.25 -3.48
C PHE A 64 18.15 -26.23 -2.49
N GLY A 65 18.37 -27.32 -1.76
CA GLY A 65 19.36 -27.41 -0.70
C GLY A 65 18.99 -26.56 0.50
N ALA A 66 17.73 -26.64 0.92
CA ALA A 66 17.24 -25.88 2.07
C ALA A 66 18.01 -26.22 3.35
N ASP A 67 18.34 -25.21 4.15
CA ASP A 67 18.86 -25.36 5.52
C ASP A 67 17.73 -25.57 6.54
N LEU A 68 16.49 -25.15 6.17
CA LEU A 68 15.27 -25.34 6.95
C LEU A 68 14.07 -25.46 6.02
N HIS A 69 13.19 -26.44 6.31
CA HIS A 69 11.90 -26.61 5.66
C HIS A 69 10.78 -26.22 6.61
N VAL A 70 9.86 -25.34 6.19
CA VAL A 70 8.81 -24.76 7.04
C VAL A 70 7.45 -24.92 6.38
N PRO A 71 6.72 -26.00 6.68
CA PRO A 71 5.30 -26.10 6.35
C PRO A 71 4.51 -25.09 7.19
N ILE A 72 3.64 -24.32 6.52
CA ILE A 72 2.81 -23.28 7.14
C ILE A 72 1.35 -23.65 6.96
N HIS A 73 0.69 -23.94 8.06
CA HIS A 73 -0.69 -24.39 8.13
C HIS A 73 -1.48 -23.62 9.18
N THR A 74 -2.78 -23.84 9.20
CA THR A 74 -3.69 -23.47 10.27
C THR A 74 -4.56 -24.68 10.65
N ASN A 75 -4.77 -24.86 11.93
CA ASN A 75 -5.37 -26.07 12.49
C ASN A 75 -6.92 -26.01 12.51
N ALA A 76 -7.53 -27.17 12.70
CA ALA A 76 -8.96 -27.31 12.98
C ALA A 76 -9.16 -28.46 13.97
N PHE A 77 -10.17 -28.39 14.81
CA PHE A 77 -10.54 -29.49 15.72
C PHE A 77 -12.03 -29.52 16.05
N ASN A 78 -12.53 -28.67 16.93
CA ASN A 78 -13.91 -28.72 17.42
C ASN A 78 -14.52 -27.31 17.59
N GLY A 79 -13.94 -26.30 16.98
CA GLY A 79 -14.35 -24.90 17.08
C GLY A 79 -14.09 -24.22 18.43
N GLN A 80 -13.48 -24.93 19.39
CA GLN A 80 -13.24 -24.43 20.75
C GLN A 80 -11.74 -24.26 21.04
N VAL A 81 -10.90 -25.13 20.47
CA VAL A 81 -9.45 -25.12 20.69
C VAL A 81 -8.83 -23.95 19.94
N ARG A 82 -7.86 -23.31 20.59
CA ARG A 82 -7.16 -22.12 20.07
C ARG A 82 -5.68 -22.20 20.47
N GLY A 83 -4.83 -21.49 19.71
CA GLY A 83 -3.40 -21.36 20.00
C GLY A 83 -2.50 -22.00 18.95
N THR A 84 -1.25 -21.56 18.91
CA THR A 84 -0.23 -22.07 17.99
C THR A 84 0.21 -23.48 18.39
N ARG A 85 0.42 -24.33 17.39
CA ARG A 85 1.09 -25.64 17.56
C ARG A 85 2.23 -25.77 16.57
N MET A 86 3.27 -26.50 17.00
CA MET A 86 4.37 -26.84 16.09
C MET A 86 4.72 -28.32 16.17
N PHE A 87 5.24 -28.84 15.05
CA PHE A 87 5.66 -30.22 14.94
C PHE A 87 7.07 -30.33 14.37
N CYS A 88 7.83 -31.29 14.90
CA CYS A 88 9.16 -31.65 14.41
C CYS A 88 9.35 -33.16 14.46
N TYR A 89 10.43 -33.64 13.82
CA TYR A 89 10.71 -35.07 13.72
C TYR A 89 11.15 -35.71 15.02
N SER A 90 11.97 -35.02 15.82
CA SER A 90 12.54 -35.56 17.08
C SER A 90 12.70 -34.49 18.13
N SER A 91 12.73 -34.90 19.41
CA SER A 91 12.84 -34.01 20.56
C SER A 91 14.21 -33.30 20.70
N ASN A 92 15.26 -33.85 20.11
CA ASN A 92 16.65 -33.39 20.31
C ASN A 92 17.31 -32.91 19.00
N GLY A 93 16.57 -32.85 17.88
CA GLY A 93 17.09 -32.47 16.57
C GLY A 93 17.05 -30.98 16.31
N GLU A 94 17.64 -30.57 15.18
CA GLU A 94 17.61 -29.18 14.69
C GLU A 94 16.19 -28.68 14.42
N GLY A 95 15.27 -29.57 13.99
CA GLY A 95 13.85 -29.21 13.83
C GLY A 95 13.21 -28.75 15.14
N MET A 96 13.52 -29.39 16.26
CA MET A 96 13.02 -28.94 17.57
C MET A 96 13.60 -27.58 17.98
N LYS A 97 14.88 -27.32 17.67
CA LYS A 97 15.50 -26.00 17.95
C LYS A 97 14.82 -24.92 17.11
N ALA A 98 14.59 -25.19 15.82
CA ALA A 98 13.88 -24.26 14.92
C ALA A 98 12.44 -24.02 15.41
N CYS A 99 11.70 -25.10 15.76
CA CYS A 99 10.37 -24.97 16.36
C CYS A 99 10.37 -24.09 17.61
N LYS A 100 11.29 -24.30 18.55
CA LYS A 100 11.39 -23.48 19.77
C LYS A 100 11.63 -21.99 19.45
N SER A 101 12.50 -21.71 18.49
CA SER A 101 12.82 -20.34 18.12
C SER A 101 11.64 -19.63 17.43
N ILE A 102 10.91 -20.33 16.56
CA ILE A 102 9.72 -19.78 15.89
C ILE A 102 8.57 -19.65 16.89
N PHE A 103 8.32 -20.68 17.69
CA PHE A 103 7.25 -20.71 18.68
C PHE A 103 7.36 -19.57 19.70
N ALA A 104 8.58 -19.28 20.16
CA ALA A 104 8.83 -18.21 21.13
C ALA A 104 8.41 -16.82 20.62
N VAL A 105 8.32 -16.63 19.30
CA VAL A 105 7.90 -15.35 18.68
C VAL A 105 6.42 -15.39 18.28
N VAL A 106 5.94 -16.50 17.72
CA VAL A 106 4.57 -16.60 17.18
C VAL A 106 3.53 -16.84 18.28
N ALA A 107 3.76 -17.77 19.21
CA ALA A 107 2.77 -18.16 20.20
C ALA A 107 2.26 -16.99 21.09
N PRO A 108 3.10 -16.04 21.51
CA PRO A 108 2.62 -14.89 22.29
C PRO A 108 1.69 -13.94 21.54
N LEU A 109 1.68 -13.99 20.20
CA LEU A 109 0.83 -13.12 19.35
C LEU A 109 -0.59 -13.70 19.23
N THR A 110 -0.73 -15.02 19.26
CA THR A 110 -2.01 -15.69 19.00
C THR A 110 -2.99 -15.52 20.15
N PRO A 111 -4.30 -15.40 19.86
CA PRO A 111 -5.31 -15.20 20.89
C PRO A 111 -5.61 -16.46 21.71
N GLY A 112 -5.05 -17.61 21.34
CA GLY A 112 -5.26 -18.89 22.00
C GLY A 112 -4.26 -19.16 23.12
N THR A 113 -4.54 -20.20 23.90
CA THR A 113 -3.70 -20.63 25.04
C THR A 113 -3.32 -22.12 24.98
N SER A 114 -3.78 -22.85 23.98
CA SER A 114 -3.49 -24.29 23.80
C SER A 114 -2.20 -24.53 23.01
N GLU A 115 -1.18 -23.73 23.26
CA GLU A 115 0.07 -23.77 22.53
C GLU A 115 0.97 -24.92 23.00
N ASN A 116 1.63 -25.58 22.06
CA ASN A 116 2.66 -26.57 22.36
C ASN A 116 3.53 -26.90 21.12
N ILE A 117 4.68 -27.53 21.42
CA ILE A 117 5.54 -28.15 20.40
C ILE A 117 5.51 -29.65 20.64
N LYS A 118 5.24 -30.43 19.59
CA LYS A 118 5.17 -31.92 19.67
C LYS A 118 6.11 -32.57 18.67
N VAL A 119 6.59 -33.74 19.02
CA VAL A 119 7.21 -34.65 18.06
C VAL A 119 6.09 -35.35 17.31
N ASN A 120 6.16 -35.30 15.96
CA ASN A 120 5.25 -36.05 15.09
C ASN A 120 6.00 -36.46 13.81
N SER A 121 6.60 -37.65 13.84
CA SER A 121 7.33 -38.24 12.74
C SER A 121 6.43 -38.83 11.64
N GLU A 122 5.11 -38.86 11.85
CA GLU A 122 4.16 -39.40 10.88
C GLU A 122 3.78 -38.37 9.80
N LEU A 123 3.89 -37.07 10.10
CA LEU A 123 3.63 -36.02 9.12
C LEU A 123 4.64 -36.11 7.97
N TYR A 124 4.13 -36.20 6.74
CA TYR A 124 4.93 -36.38 5.53
C TYR A 124 5.99 -35.29 5.37
N GLU A 125 5.61 -34.03 5.46
CA GLU A 125 6.53 -32.88 5.33
C GLU A 125 7.43 -32.67 6.56
N VAL A 126 7.25 -33.42 7.63
CA VAL A 126 8.18 -33.47 8.76
C VAL A 126 9.27 -34.53 8.54
N ARG A 127 8.88 -35.65 7.92
CA ARG A 127 9.73 -36.85 7.80
C ARG A 127 10.61 -36.86 6.54
N VAL A 128 10.09 -36.35 5.40
CA VAL A 128 10.69 -36.58 4.07
C VAL A 128 11.75 -35.54 3.68
N PRO A 129 11.65 -34.26 4.03
CA PRO A 129 12.69 -33.30 3.70
C PRO A 129 14.04 -33.70 4.30
N ALA A 130 15.12 -33.51 3.54
CA ALA A 130 16.50 -33.70 4.03
C ALA A 130 16.88 -32.61 5.06
N ALA A 131 16.32 -31.41 4.90
CA ALA A 131 16.48 -30.31 5.85
C ALA A 131 15.71 -30.57 7.16
N PRO A 132 16.19 -30.05 8.30
CA PRO A 132 15.37 -29.95 9.50
C PRO A 132 14.01 -29.30 9.18
N THR A 133 12.95 -29.83 9.77
CA THR A 133 11.60 -29.29 9.54
C THR A 133 11.02 -28.67 10.80
N ALA A 134 10.45 -27.48 10.66
CA ALA A 134 9.65 -26.80 11.65
C ALA A 134 8.25 -26.57 11.07
N TYR A 135 7.35 -27.50 11.30
CA TYR A 135 5.97 -27.43 10.85
C TYR A 135 5.15 -26.60 11.81
N ILE A 136 4.46 -25.57 11.33
CA ILE A 136 3.65 -24.68 12.15
C ILE A 136 2.17 -24.74 11.77
N GLU A 137 1.33 -24.88 12.80
CA GLU A 137 -0.10 -24.58 12.82
C GLU A 137 -0.28 -23.25 13.53
N CYS A 138 -0.47 -22.19 12.74
CA CYS A 138 -0.43 -20.82 13.28
C CYS A 138 -1.51 -20.55 14.32
N GLU A 139 -2.72 -21.06 14.11
CA GLU A 139 -3.88 -20.93 14.98
C GLU A 139 -5.00 -21.85 14.46
N PHE A 140 -6.18 -21.88 15.06
CA PHE A 140 -7.31 -22.73 14.65
C PHE A 140 -8.32 -21.96 13.79
N HIS A 141 -8.44 -22.31 12.51
CA HIS A 141 -9.32 -21.63 11.57
C HIS A 141 -10.81 -21.99 11.69
N ASP A 142 -11.15 -23.07 12.42
CA ASP A 142 -12.52 -23.48 12.72
C ASP A 142 -13.13 -22.76 13.95
N ASN A 143 -12.34 -21.99 14.68
CA ASN A 143 -12.80 -21.08 15.71
C ASN A 143 -12.98 -19.67 15.13
N ALA A 144 -14.16 -19.04 15.31
CA ALA A 144 -14.49 -17.77 14.64
C ALA A 144 -13.57 -16.60 15.04
N GLU A 145 -13.18 -16.50 16.31
CA GLU A 145 -12.25 -15.44 16.78
C GLU A 145 -10.84 -15.67 16.26
N SER A 146 -10.36 -16.90 16.31
CA SER A 146 -9.04 -17.26 15.79
C SER A 146 -8.98 -17.09 14.26
N ALA A 147 -10.01 -17.50 13.53
CA ALA A 147 -10.12 -17.31 12.09
C ALA A 147 -10.09 -15.83 11.72
N LYS A 148 -10.83 -14.99 12.46
CA LYS A 148 -10.82 -13.53 12.27
C LYS A 148 -9.42 -12.98 12.50
N TRP A 149 -8.79 -13.35 13.60
CA TRP A 149 -7.46 -12.90 13.93
C TRP A 149 -6.44 -13.29 12.85
N ILE A 150 -6.46 -14.56 12.36
CA ILE A 150 -5.56 -14.97 11.26
C ILE A 150 -5.74 -14.09 10.03
N VAL A 151 -7.00 -13.87 9.60
CA VAL A 151 -7.32 -13.07 8.40
C VAL A 151 -6.81 -11.64 8.50
N GLU A 152 -6.90 -11.05 9.70
CA GLU A 152 -6.51 -9.66 9.96
C GLU A 152 -5.00 -9.50 10.22
N HIS A 153 -4.24 -10.60 10.54
CA HIS A 153 -2.84 -10.53 10.97
C HIS A 153 -1.88 -11.39 10.13
N THR A 154 -2.23 -11.73 8.89
CA THR A 154 -1.37 -12.60 8.04
C THR A 154 0.05 -12.04 7.87
N SER A 155 0.21 -10.72 7.75
CA SER A 155 1.54 -10.09 7.65
C SER A 155 2.31 -10.21 8.97
N GLU A 156 1.68 -9.94 10.09
CA GLU A 156 2.28 -10.04 11.42
C GLU A 156 2.72 -11.47 11.75
N ILE A 157 1.90 -12.46 11.41
CA ILE A 157 2.23 -13.89 11.57
C ILE A 157 3.46 -14.23 10.71
N GLY A 158 3.49 -13.80 9.45
CA GLY A 158 4.61 -14.03 8.54
C GLY A 158 5.92 -13.40 9.03
N GLU A 159 5.87 -12.16 9.50
CA GLU A 159 6.99 -11.46 10.12
C GLU A 159 7.49 -12.19 11.38
N ALA A 160 6.58 -12.66 12.23
CA ALA A 160 6.93 -13.40 13.45
C ALA A 160 7.60 -14.74 13.14
N ILE A 161 7.12 -15.48 12.14
CA ILE A 161 7.77 -16.72 11.67
C ILE A 161 9.18 -16.41 11.19
N ALA A 162 9.35 -15.37 10.36
CA ALA A 162 10.65 -14.94 9.84
C ALA A 162 11.61 -14.53 10.97
N HIS A 163 11.12 -13.79 11.97
CA HIS A 163 11.92 -13.42 13.14
C HIS A 163 12.40 -14.67 13.90
N GLY A 164 11.51 -15.64 14.14
CA GLY A 164 11.88 -16.90 14.78
C GLY A 164 12.90 -17.71 13.96
N ILE A 165 12.80 -17.71 12.63
CA ILE A 165 13.79 -18.36 11.74
C ILE A 165 15.14 -17.63 11.81
N CYS A 166 15.15 -16.30 11.83
CA CYS A 166 16.38 -15.53 12.03
C CYS A 166 17.05 -15.86 13.35
N ASN A 167 16.28 -15.95 14.45
CA ASN A 167 16.78 -16.36 15.77
C ASN A 167 17.40 -17.75 15.74
N TYR A 168 16.77 -18.71 15.04
CA TYR A 168 17.30 -20.06 14.87
C TYR A 168 18.66 -20.08 14.17
N PHE A 169 18.83 -19.26 13.14
CA PHE A 169 20.09 -19.18 12.42
C PHE A 169 21.13 -18.23 13.03
N GLY A 170 20.78 -17.52 14.10
CA GLY A 170 21.66 -16.49 14.70
C GLY A 170 21.84 -15.28 13.79
N ILE A 171 20.87 -14.98 12.93
CA ILE A 171 20.84 -13.82 12.03
C ILE A 171 20.05 -12.71 12.68
N THR A 172 20.56 -11.49 12.64
CA THR A 172 19.81 -10.32 13.14
C THR A 172 18.55 -10.09 12.31
N TYR A 173 17.39 -10.20 12.95
CA TYR A 173 16.12 -9.87 12.32
C TYR A 173 16.06 -8.37 12.01
N LYS A 174 15.68 -8.04 10.78
CA LYS A 174 15.42 -6.67 10.35
C LYS A 174 13.90 -6.53 10.22
N ALA A 175 13.30 -5.78 11.14
CA ALA A 175 11.90 -5.43 11.02
C ALA A 175 11.64 -4.68 9.71
N GLU A 176 10.42 -4.73 9.21
CA GLU A 176 10.00 -3.80 8.16
C GLU A 176 10.22 -2.39 8.72
N GLU A 177 11.03 -1.58 8.04
CA GLU A 177 11.08 -0.17 8.40
C GLU A 177 9.66 0.36 8.22
N GLU A 178 9.01 0.75 9.31
CA GLU A 178 7.79 1.55 9.17
C GLU A 178 8.11 2.61 8.13
N PRO A 179 7.26 2.79 7.09
CA PRO A 179 7.50 3.85 6.14
C PRO A 179 7.72 5.09 6.98
N LYS A 180 8.97 5.61 6.99
CA LYS A 180 9.28 6.88 7.68
C LYS A 180 8.12 7.77 7.34
N PRO A 181 7.40 8.39 8.31
CA PRO A 181 6.23 9.15 8.00
C PRO A 181 6.61 10.05 6.85
N GLN A 182 6.20 9.65 5.66
CA GLN A 182 6.38 10.45 4.46
C GLN A 182 5.71 11.75 4.88
N PRO A 183 6.40 12.90 4.90
CA PRO A 183 5.79 14.12 5.38
C PRO A 183 4.42 14.15 4.74
N ALA A 184 3.38 14.13 5.57
CA ALA A 184 1.99 13.95 5.13
C ALA A 184 1.84 14.82 3.90
N PRO A 185 1.41 14.32 2.72
CA PRO A 185 1.51 15.02 1.46
C PRO A 185 1.06 16.44 1.75
N SER A 186 1.98 17.41 1.62
CA SER A 186 1.77 18.76 2.11
C SER A 186 0.43 19.18 1.55
N LYS A 187 -0.54 19.48 2.43
CA LYS A 187 -1.92 19.76 2.00
C LYS A 187 -1.80 20.70 0.83
N LYS A 188 -2.33 20.31 -0.32
CA LYS A 188 -2.28 21.14 -1.52
C LYS A 188 -2.75 22.54 -1.16
N SER A 189 -2.09 23.54 -1.68
CA SER A 189 -2.49 24.93 -1.48
C SER A 189 -3.86 25.18 -2.13
N VAL A 190 -4.58 26.16 -1.62
CA VAL A 190 -5.87 26.59 -2.20
C VAL A 190 -5.72 26.91 -3.70
N ASP A 191 -4.58 27.46 -4.10
CA ASP A 191 -4.29 27.79 -5.49
C ASP A 191 -4.13 26.56 -6.39
N GLU A 192 -3.42 25.52 -5.92
CA GLU A 192 -3.29 24.23 -6.62
C GLU A 192 -4.64 23.54 -6.74
N LEU A 193 -5.41 23.46 -5.67
CA LEU A 193 -6.75 22.88 -5.68
C LEU A 193 -7.69 23.61 -6.64
N ALA A 194 -7.64 24.95 -6.63
CA ALA A 194 -8.45 25.77 -7.54
C ALA A 194 -8.12 25.47 -9.00
N ARG A 195 -6.85 25.32 -9.36
CA ARG A 195 -6.43 24.94 -10.71
C ARG A 195 -6.88 23.52 -11.09
N GLU A 196 -6.82 22.56 -10.17
CA GLU A 196 -7.36 21.20 -10.35
C GLU A 196 -8.87 21.21 -10.58
N VAL A 197 -9.59 22.04 -9.82
CA VAL A 197 -11.03 22.26 -10.01
C VAL A 197 -11.33 22.81 -11.41
N VAL A 198 -10.56 23.79 -11.87
CA VAL A 198 -10.71 24.37 -13.23
C VAL A 198 -10.46 23.32 -14.32
N ARG A 199 -9.55 22.36 -14.08
CA ARG A 199 -9.31 21.21 -14.98
C ARG A 199 -10.36 20.10 -14.86
N GLY A 200 -11.32 20.21 -13.92
CA GLY A 200 -12.40 19.23 -13.75
C GLY A 200 -12.06 18.04 -12.87
N GLU A 201 -10.90 18.00 -12.22
CA GLU A 201 -10.41 16.84 -11.45
C GLU A 201 -11.23 16.57 -10.18
N TRP A 202 -11.97 17.55 -9.68
CA TRP A 202 -12.78 17.48 -8.46
C TRP A 202 -14.30 17.35 -8.71
N GLY A 203 -14.73 17.12 -9.96
CA GLY A 203 -16.15 17.04 -10.31
C GLY A 203 -16.86 18.41 -10.27
N ASN A 204 -18.20 18.42 -10.23
CA ASN A 204 -19.01 19.64 -10.32
C ASN A 204 -20.04 19.75 -9.18
N GLY A 205 -20.45 20.98 -8.85
CA GLY A 205 -21.54 21.26 -7.91
C GLY A 205 -21.36 20.59 -6.54
N SER A 206 -22.37 19.87 -6.09
CA SER A 206 -22.39 19.19 -4.78
C SER A 206 -21.33 18.08 -4.67
N ASP A 207 -21.03 17.38 -5.76
CA ASP A 207 -20.02 16.33 -5.80
C ASP A 207 -18.62 16.90 -5.49
N ARG A 208 -18.25 18.04 -6.07
CA ARG A 208 -17.04 18.78 -5.74
C ARG A 208 -16.96 19.16 -4.27
N ARG A 209 -18.05 19.68 -3.71
CA ARG A 209 -18.09 20.04 -2.30
C ARG A 209 -17.81 18.84 -1.41
N ILE A 210 -18.48 17.71 -1.67
CA ILE A 210 -18.30 16.47 -0.90
C ILE A 210 -16.86 16.00 -0.96
N ARG A 211 -16.27 15.91 -2.16
CA ARG A 211 -14.90 15.41 -2.35
C ARG A 211 -13.85 16.28 -1.66
N LEU A 212 -13.92 17.60 -1.82
CA LEU A 212 -12.99 18.53 -1.17
C LEU A 212 -13.10 18.46 0.35
N THR A 213 -14.33 18.43 0.89
CA THR A 213 -14.56 18.35 2.35
C THR A 213 -14.10 17.01 2.92
N GLN A 214 -14.35 15.89 2.24
CA GLN A 214 -13.89 14.56 2.66
C GLN A 214 -12.35 14.46 2.63
N ALA A 215 -11.70 15.15 1.70
CA ALA A 215 -10.25 15.26 1.64
C ALA A 215 -9.67 16.25 2.68
N GLY A 216 -10.51 16.86 3.52
CA GLY A 216 -10.09 17.78 4.59
C GLY A 216 -9.69 19.18 4.12
N TYR A 217 -10.20 19.62 2.95
CA TYR A 217 -9.98 20.95 2.39
C TYR A 217 -11.20 21.87 2.63
N ASP A 218 -10.92 23.16 2.72
CA ASP A 218 -11.97 24.19 2.79
C ASP A 218 -12.54 24.45 1.39
N TYR A 219 -13.73 23.93 1.15
CA TYR A 219 -14.43 24.08 -0.13
C TYR A 219 -14.66 25.57 -0.50
N ASP A 220 -15.06 26.40 0.47
CA ASP A 220 -15.45 27.77 0.19
C ASP A 220 -14.21 28.61 -0.19
N ALA A 221 -13.07 28.39 0.47
CA ALA A 221 -11.80 28.98 0.10
C ALA A 221 -11.34 28.56 -1.31
N VAL A 222 -11.44 27.28 -1.65
CA VAL A 222 -11.10 26.77 -2.98
C VAL A 222 -12.03 27.35 -4.05
N GLN A 223 -13.34 27.36 -3.81
CA GLN A 223 -14.33 27.87 -4.77
C GLN A 223 -14.15 29.37 -5.01
N LYS A 224 -13.86 30.15 -3.97
CA LYS A 224 -13.51 31.57 -4.12
C LYS A 224 -12.32 31.75 -5.07
N ARG A 225 -11.27 30.98 -4.88
CA ARG A 225 -10.08 31.04 -5.72
C ARG A 225 -10.35 30.60 -7.17
N VAL A 226 -11.18 29.61 -7.37
CA VAL A 226 -11.67 29.20 -8.71
C VAL A 226 -12.34 30.36 -9.41
N ASN A 227 -13.25 31.08 -8.73
CA ASN A 227 -13.94 32.22 -9.30
C ASN A 227 -12.97 33.36 -9.67
N GLU A 228 -11.97 33.62 -8.84
CA GLU A 228 -10.92 34.60 -9.15
C GLU A 228 -10.14 34.21 -10.42
N ILE A 229 -9.70 32.97 -10.54
CA ILE A 229 -8.97 32.46 -11.74
C ILE A 229 -9.82 32.61 -12.99
N LEU A 230 -11.09 32.24 -12.94
CA LEU A 230 -12.00 32.34 -14.08
C LEU A 230 -12.30 33.79 -14.46
N THR A 231 -12.42 34.67 -13.49
CA THR A 231 -12.66 36.10 -13.72
C THR A 231 -11.43 36.77 -14.34
N CYS A 232 -10.22 36.43 -13.87
CA CYS A 232 -8.98 36.94 -14.46
C CYS A 232 -8.74 36.40 -15.89
N ALA A 233 -9.17 35.16 -16.18
CA ALA A 233 -9.06 34.54 -17.50
C ALA A 233 -10.08 35.12 -18.51
N SER A 234 -11.19 35.70 -18.04
CA SER A 234 -12.25 36.29 -18.84
C SER A 234 -12.09 37.81 -19.06
N ALA A 235 -11.16 38.47 -18.40
CA ALA A 235 -10.83 39.86 -18.70
C ALA A 235 -10.07 39.92 -20.02
N PRO A 236 -10.60 40.60 -21.07
CA PRO A 236 -9.87 40.77 -22.30
C PRO A 236 -8.56 41.50 -21.97
N ALA A 237 -7.44 40.99 -22.50
CA ALA A 237 -6.14 41.63 -22.32
C ALA A 237 -6.28 43.09 -22.81
N LYS A 238 -5.96 44.09 -21.99
CA LYS A 238 -6.01 45.49 -22.39
C LYS A 238 -5.14 45.67 -23.62
N LYS A 239 -5.75 46.21 -24.70
CA LYS A 239 -5.03 46.51 -25.95
C LYS A 239 -3.85 47.43 -25.68
N SER A 240 -2.76 47.25 -26.37
CA SER A 240 -1.61 48.13 -26.29
C SER A 240 -1.94 49.53 -26.89
N ILE A 241 -1.21 50.55 -26.48
CA ILE A 241 -1.36 51.89 -27.02
C ILE A 241 -1.14 51.91 -28.55
N ASP A 242 -0.27 51.06 -29.06
CA ASP A 242 0.02 50.93 -30.47
C ASP A 242 -1.17 50.31 -31.26
N GLU A 243 -1.82 49.29 -30.70
CA GLU A 243 -3.04 48.68 -31.28
C GLU A 243 -4.20 49.70 -31.29
N LEU A 244 -4.40 50.37 -30.14
CA LEU A 244 -5.44 51.40 -30.03
C LEU A 244 -5.21 52.57 -31.01
N ALA A 245 -3.97 53.03 -31.18
CA ALA A 245 -3.63 54.08 -32.11
C ALA A 245 -3.96 53.69 -33.55
N ARG A 246 -3.67 52.43 -33.96
CA ARG A 246 -4.04 51.93 -35.28
C ARG A 246 -5.55 51.80 -35.45
N GLU A 247 -6.28 51.37 -34.44
CA GLU A 247 -7.75 51.33 -34.47
C GLU A 247 -8.37 52.74 -34.58
N VAL A 248 -7.77 53.73 -33.89
CA VAL A 248 -8.17 55.12 -34.04
C VAL A 248 -7.95 55.64 -35.45
N ILE A 249 -6.82 55.32 -36.10
CA ILE A 249 -6.53 55.68 -37.47
C ILE A 249 -7.53 55.03 -38.43
N ARG A 250 -7.98 53.80 -38.17
CA ARG A 250 -9.05 53.13 -38.94
C ARG A 250 -10.46 53.66 -38.65
N GLY A 251 -10.60 54.61 -37.73
CA GLY A 251 -11.91 55.22 -37.39
C GLY A 251 -12.77 54.43 -36.40
N GLU A 252 -12.27 53.35 -35.83
CA GLU A 252 -13.04 52.44 -34.97
C GLU A 252 -13.47 53.08 -33.63
N TRP A 253 -12.80 54.14 -33.18
CA TRP A 253 -13.04 54.86 -31.96
C TRP A 253 -13.78 56.19 -32.14
N GLY A 254 -14.28 56.51 -33.31
CA GLY A 254 -14.94 57.78 -33.60
C GLY A 254 -13.97 58.95 -33.74
N ASN A 255 -14.49 60.21 -33.72
CA ASN A 255 -13.68 61.41 -33.91
C ASN A 255 -13.84 62.42 -32.79
N GLY A 256 -12.86 63.29 -32.58
CA GLY A 256 -12.90 64.42 -31.64
C GLY A 256 -13.28 64.03 -30.19
N SER A 257 -14.27 64.70 -29.65
CA SER A 257 -14.75 64.48 -28.26
C SER A 257 -15.34 63.08 -28.07
N ASP A 258 -15.96 62.50 -29.06
CA ASP A 258 -16.56 61.17 -29.02
C ASP A 258 -15.48 60.09 -28.81
N ARG A 259 -14.35 60.21 -29.51
CA ARG A 259 -13.18 59.34 -29.31
C ARG A 259 -12.65 59.42 -27.89
N ARG A 260 -12.51 60.61 -27.33
CA ARG A 260 -12.05 60.80 -25.93
C ARG A 260 -12.96 60.08 -24.94
N VAL A 261 -14.27 60.25 -25.12
CA VAL A 261 -15.26 59.61 -24.24
C VAL A 261 -15.17 58.09 -24.29
N ARG A 262 -15.12 57.50 -25.50
CA ARG A 262 -15.09 56.05 -25.69
C ARG A 262 -13.80 55.40 -25.14
N LEU A 263 -12.63 55.99 -25.44
CA LEU A 263 -11.36 55.48 -24.90
C LEU A 263 -11.30 55.56 -23.36
N THR A 264 -11.74 56.68 -22.78
CA THR A 264 -11.76 56.86 -21.34
C THR A 264 -12.75 55.94 -20.65
N GLN A 265 -13.96 55.73 -21.22
CA GLN A 265 -14.93 54.75 -20.72
C GLN A 265 -14.44 53.31 -20.80
N ALA A 266 -13.65 52.98 -21.80
CA ALA A 266 -13.00 51.69 -21.94
C ALA A 266 -11.77 51.50 -21.02
N GLY A 267 -11.44 52.53 -20.19
CA GLY A 267 -10.34 52.49 -19.25
C GLY A 267 -8.96 52.69 -19.84
N TYR A 268 -8.88 53.35 -21.02
CA TYR A 268 -7.62 53.69 -21.72
C TYR A 268 -7.28 55.15 -21.55
N ASP A 269 -5.99 55.46 -21.54
CA ASP A 269 -5.46 56.80 -21.51
C ASP A 269 -5.59 57.45 -22.90
N TYR A 270 -6.56 58.34 -23.09
CA TYR A 270 -6.80 59.03 -24.36
C TYR A 270 -5.58 59.80 -24.84
N ASP A 271 -4.88 60.53 -23.95
CA ASP A 271 -3.80 61.39 -24.36
C ASP A 271 -2.57 60.59 -24.84
N ALA A 272 -2.29 59.47 -24.17
CA ALA A 272 -1.26 58.51 -24.59
C ALA A 272 -1.59 57.90 -26.00
N VAL A 273 -2.83 57.48 -26.22
CA VAL A 273 -3.29 56.93 -27.50
C VAL A 273 -3.23 57.99 -28.60
N GLN A 274 -3.69 59.21 -28.32
CA GLN A 274 -3.69 60.33 -29.30
C GLN A 274 -2.26 60.77 -29.67
N ASN A 275 -1.35 60.80 -28.72
CA ASN A 275 0.06 61.06 -28.99
C ASN A 275 0.64 59.99 -29.92
N ARG A 276 0.34 58.73 -29.70
CA ARG A 276 0.79 57.65 -30.58
C ARG A 276 0.20 57.69 -31.98
N VAL A 277 -1.07 58.09 -32.11
CA VAL A 277 -1.71 58.37 -33.41
C VAL A 277 -0.93 59.43 -34.15
N ASN A 278 -0.61 60.56 -33.48
CA ASN A 278 0.12 61.68 -34.12
C ASN A 278 1.55 61.28 -34.52
N GLU A 279 2.19 60.36 -33.78
CA GLU A 279 3.50 59.80 -34.15
C GLU A 279 3.44 58.92 -35.40
N ILE A 280 2.41 58.11 -35.52
CA ILE A 280 2.24 57.19 -36.67
C ILE A 280 1.87 57.93 -37.96
N LEU A 281 1.22 59.10 -37.85
CA LEU A 281 0.77 59.91 -38.97
C LEU A 281 1.78 60.97 -39.44
N ARG A 282 2.91 61.11 -38.72
CA ARG A 282 4.06 61.95 -39.13
C ARG A 282 4.96 61.20 -40.12
#